data_1898f9c67da332899699863e96926d3e
#
_entry.id   1898f9c67da332899699863e96926d3e
#
_cell.length_a   1.000
_cell.length_b   1.000
_cell.length_c   1.000
_cell.angle_alpha   90.00
_cell.angle_beta   90.00
_cell.angle_gamma   90.00
#
_symmetry.space_group_name_H-M   'P 1'
#
loop_
_entity.id
_entity.type
_entity.pdbx_description
1 polymer ?
#
loop_
_entity_poly.entity_id
_entity_poly.type
_entity_poly.pdbx_seq_one_letter_code
_entity_poly.pdbx_strand_id
1 'polypeptide(L)'
;GYTVPAYQNVPLWHERDISHSSTERVMFPDATIALDFILNETINLIDKLLVYPDKMMADLNLTGGLIYSPRVLLALVSNGVYRDTAYRWVQRNAMKRWLQGEDFYENLCKDEDVSKYLTPEEIKACFNPHAMLTHVDDIFARFGL
;
A
#
# COMPACT_ATOMS: atom_id res chain seq x y z
N GLY A 1 2.01 21.28 16.96
CA GLY A 1 1.62 22.39 17.84
C GLY A 1 2.26 23.72 17.43
N TYR A 2 3.50 23.71 16.99
CA TYR A 2 4.21 24.94 16.57
C TYR A 2 3.78 25.50 15.22
N THR A 3 3.02 24.76 14.45
CA THR A 3 2.47 25.25 13.17
C THR A 3 1.58 26.49 13.36
N VAL A 4 0.76 26.51 14.41
CA VAL A 4 -0.12 27.65 14.69
C VAL A 4 0.65 28.94 14.96
N PRO A 5 1.57 28.99 15.94
CA PRO A 5 2.38 30.21 16.16
C PRO A 5 3.27 30.54 14.98
N ALA A 6 3.75 29.56 14.19
CA ALA A 6 4.51 29.82 12.98
C ALA A 6 3.69 30.61 11.95
N TYR A 7 2.43 30.24 11.71
CA TYR A 7 1.53 30.99 10.84
C TYR A 7 1.16 32.37 11.42
N GLN A 8 1.00 32.47 12.74
CA GLN A 8 0.72 33.76 13.41
C GLN A 8 1.91 34.73 13.34
N ASN A 9 3.11 34.22 13.13
CA ASN A 9 4.33 35.02 12.97
C ASN A 9 4.56 35.51 11.52
N VAL A 10 3.73 35.12 10.55
CA VAL A 10 3.82 35.60 9.16
C VAL A 10 3.50 37.08 9.03
N PRO A 11 2.41 37.62 9.63
CA PRO A 11 2.12 39.05 9.61
C PRO A 11 3.13 39.82 10.45
N LEU A 12 3.80 40.79 9.85
CA LEU A 12 4.78 41.64 10.50
C LEU A 12 4.26 43.07 10.60
N TRP A 13 4.71 43.79 11.64
CA TRP A 13 4.52 45.21 11.73
C TRP A 13 5.56 45.93 10.87
N HIS A 14 5.09 46.74 9.90
CA HIS A 14 5.95 47.43 8.94
C HIS A 14 6.88 46.46 8.23
N GLU A 15 8.20 46.61 8.30
CA GLU A 15 9.17 45.69 7.69
C GLU A 15 9.49 44.47 8.56
N ARG A 16 9.70 44.70 9.83
CA ARG A 16 9.90 43.68 10.88
C ARG A 16 9.86 44.29 12.27
N ASP A 17 9.34 43.57 13.22
CA ASP A 17 9.48 43.81 14.64
C ASP A 17 10.08 42.61 15.40
N ILE A 18 10.26 42.72 16.70
CA ILE A 18 10.81 41.66 17.55
C ILE A 18 9.73 40.90 18.33
N SER A 19 8.44 41.18 18.10
CA SER A 19 7.34 40.59 18.86
C SER A 19 7.29 39.08 18.70
N HIS A 20 7.68 38.55 17.55
CA HIS A 20 7.72 37.11 17.27
C HIS A 20 8.98 36.39 17.81
N SER A 21 10.05 37.14 18.11
CA SER A 21 11.35 36.58 18.50
C SER A 21 11.26 35.71 19.76
N SER A 22 10.43 36.02 20.72
CA SER A 22 10.26 35.24 21.95
C SER A 22 9.69 33.83 21.66
N THR A 23 8.70 33.76 20.77
CA THR A 23 8.11 32.48 20.33
C THR A 23 9.10 31.69 19.48
N GLU A 24 9.78 32.34 18.54
CA GLU A 24 10.73 31.70 17.63
C GLU A 24 11.93 31.10 18.37
N ARG A 25 12.38 31.73 19.43
CA ARG A 25 13.48 31.23 20.30
C ARG A 25 13.15 29.92 20.99
N VAL A 26 11.89 29.62 21.19
CA VAL A 26 11.44 28.33 21.74
C VAL A 26 11.11 27.38 20.60
N MET A 27 10.28 27.82 19.66
CA MET A 27 9.71 27.00 18.60
C MET A 27 10.78 26.38 17.68
N PHE A 28 11.74 27.16 17.20
CA PHE A 28 12.74 26.63 16.25
C PHE A 28 13.72 25.67 16.90
N PRO A 29 14.37 25.97 18.03
CA PRO A 29 15.26 25.01 18.67
C PRO A 29 14.55 23.73 19.08
N ASP A 30 13.38 23.82 19.67
CA ASP A 30 12.62 22.66 20.15
C ASP A 30 12.19 21.76 18.98
N ALA A 31 11.65 22.36 17.92
CA ALA A 31 11.23 21.61 16.74
C ALA A 31 12.42 20.93 16.01
N THR A 32 13.56 21.63 15.88
CA THR A 32 14.74 21.07 15.21
C THR A 32 15.44 19.99 16.04
N ILE A 33 15.53 20.17 17.35
CA ILE A 33 16.06 19.14 18.27
C ILE A 33 15.19 17.89 18.26
N ALA A 34 13.85 18.07 18.34
CA ALA A 34 12.94 16.95 18.29
C ALA A 34 13.00 16.21 16.92
N LEU A 35 13.16 16.96 15.84
CA LEU A 35 13.31 16.38 14.49
C LEU A 35 14.61 15.59 14.37
N ASP A 36 15.73 16.14 14.82
CA ASP A 36 17.02 15.43 14.82
C ASP A 36 16.93 14.12 15.62
N PHE A 37 16.34 14.16 16.82
CA PHE A 37 16.11 12.98 17.63
C PHE A 37 15.25 11.92 16.89
N ILE A 38 14.12 12.32 16.30
CA ILE A 38 13.23 11.42 15.56
C ILE A 38 13.96 10.79 14.38
N LEU A 39 14.75 11.56 13.63
CA LEU A 39 15.51 11.03 12.50
C LEU A 39 16.56 10.00 12.95
N ASN A 40 17.30 10.27 14.01
CA ASN A 40 18.27 9.33 14.56
C ASN A 40 17.62 8.04 15.07
N GLU A 41 16.49 8.15 15.77
CA GLU A 41 15.72 6.97 16.20
C GLU A 41 15.13 6.19 15.01
N THR A 42 14.73 6.87 13.95
CA THR A 42 14.26 6.22 12.72
C THR A 42 15.37 5.45 12.04
N ILE A 43 16.59 6.02 11.94
CA ILE A 43 17.77 5.34 11.42
C ILE A 43 18.06 4.08 12.24
N ASN A 44 18.11 4.21 13.56
CA ASN A 44 18.33 3.08 14.47
C ASN A 44 17.29 1.97 14.32
N LEU A 45 16.02 2.33 14.08
CA LEU A 45 14.92 1.40 13.88
C LEU A 45 15.10 0.64 12.56
N ILE A 46 15.43 1.35 11.48
CA ILE A 46 15.62 0.74 10.15
C ILE A 46 16.86 -0.19 10.18
N ASP A 47 17.97 0.26 10.76
CA ASP A 47 19.21 -0.55 10.84
C ASP A 47 19.02 -1.86 11.62
N LYS A 48 18.14 -1.85 12.61
CA LYS A 48 17.84 -3.02 13.46
C LYS A 48 16.60 -3.78 13.03
N LEU A 49 16.01 -3.43 11.90
CA LEU A 49 14.79 -4.07 11.40
C LEU A 49 15.03 -5.55 11.10
N LEU A 50 14.27 -6.41 11.76
CA LEU A 50 14.28 -7.84 11.49
C LEU A 50 13.22 -8.16 10.44
N VAL A 51 13.67 -8.73 9.33
CA VAL A 51 12.78 -9.15 8.22
C VAL A 51 12.72 -10.68 8.20
N TYR A 52 11.52 -11.23 8.14
CA TYR A 52 11.25 -12.66 8.08
C TYR A 52 10.53 -13.01 6.77
N PRO A 53 11.24 -13.14 5.64
CA PRO A 53 10.63 -13.31 4.31
C PRO A 53 9.68 -14.50 4.22
N ASP A 54 10.06 -15.64 4.81
CA ASP A 54 9.24 -16.84 4.79
C ASP A 54 7.92 -16.65 5.54
N LYS A 55 7.97 -15.96 6.69
CA LYS A 55 6.78 -15.64 7.46
C LYS A 55 5.89 -14.65 6.71
N MET A 56 6.49 -13.64 6.10
CA MET A 56 5.76 -12.67 5.27
C MET A 56 5.03 -13.35 4.10
N MET A 57 5.70 -14.30 3.44
CA MET A 57 5.10 -15.08 2.36
C MET A 57 3.97 -16.00 2.88
N ALA A 58 4.14 -16.62 4.03
CA ALA A 58 3.12 -17.44 4.67
C ALA A 58 1.88 -16.60 5.02
N ASP A 59 2.08 -15.40 5.56
CA ASP A 59 0.98 -14.48 5.90
C ASP A 59 0.26 -13.95 4.65
N LEU A 60 0.99 -13.68 3.57
CA LEU A 60 0.42 -13.31 2.28
C LEU A 60 -0.51 -14.41 1.73
N ASN A 61 -0.15 -15.66 1.93
CA ASN A 61 -0.91 -16.82 1.48
C ASN A 61 -1.98 -17.30 2.47
N LEU A 62 -2.11 -16.68 3.65
CA LEU A 62 -2.99 -17.12 4.74
C LEU A 62 -4.45 -17.32 4.28
N THR A 63 -4.94 -16.43 3.43
CA THR A 63 -6.31 -16.51 2.91
C THR A 63 -6.46 -17.42 1.70
N GLY A 64 -5.38 -18.11 1.27
CA GLY A 64 -5.42 -18.99 0.10
C GLY A 64 -5.73 -18.26 -1.19
N GLY A 65 -5.09 -17.12 -1.40
CA GLY A 65 -5.17 -16.35 -2.63
C GLY A 65 -6.35 -15.37 -2.73
N LEU A 66 -7.23 -15.27 -1.72
CA LEU A 66 -8.36 -14.32 -1.77
C LEU A 66 -7.92 -12.86 -1.91
N ILE A 67 -6.71 -12.52 -1.48
CA ILE A 67 -6.13 -11.18 -1.68
C ILE A 67 -6.02 -10.78 -3.15
N TYR A 68 -6.01 -11.74 -4.07
CA TYR A 68 -5.91 -11.51 -5.52
C TYR A 68 -7.29 -11.34 -6.19
N SER A 69 -8.39 -11.49 -5.46
CA SER A 69 -9.76 -11.36 -6.01
C SER A 69 -10.02 -10.03 -6.74
N PRO A 70 -9.49 -8.86 -6.28
CA PRO A 70 -9.67 -7.61 -7.02
C PRO A 70 -8.97 -7.63 -8.39
N ARG A 71 -7.83 -8.31 -8.51
CA ARG A 71 -7.10 -8.43 -9.78
C ARG A 71 -7.85 -9.30 -10.79
N VAL A 72 -8.42 -10.42 -10.34
CA VAL A 72 -9.27 -11.27 -11.17
C VAL A 72 -10.49 -10.49 -11.66
N LEU A 73 -11.13 -9.73 -10.77
CA LEU A 73 -12.25 -8.86 -11.13
C LEU A 73 -11.87 -7.86 -12.22
N LEU A 74 -10.72 -7.18 -12.06
CA LEU A 74 -10.24 -6.21 -13.03
C LEU A 74 -9.88 -6.87 -14.36
N ALA A 75 -9.29 -8.06 -14.35
CA ALA A 75 -8.99 -8.82 -15.56
C ALA A 75 -10.28 -9.19 -16.33
N LEU A 76 -11.32 -9.63 -15.64
CA LEU A 76 -12.63 -9.89 -16.25
C LEU A 76 -13.23 -8.63 -16.87
N VAL A 77 -13.19 -7.50 -16.16
CA VAL A 77 -13.70 -6.22 -16.66
C VAL A 77 -12.91 -5.76 -17.89
N SER A 78 -11.59 -5.92 -17.89
CA SER A 78 -10.75 -5.58 -19.04
C SER A 78 -11.04 -6.45 -20.27
N ASN A 79 -11.55 -7.66 -20.06
CA ASN A 79 -12.03 -8.55 -21.10
C ASN A 79 -13.53 -8.37 -21.45
N GLY A 80 -14.12 -7.23 -21.06
CA GLY A 80 -15.46 -6.82 -21.48
C GLY A 80 -16.61 -7.30 -20.61
N VAL A 81 -16.33 -7.93 -19.46
CA VAL A 81 -17.39 -8.34 -18.52
C VAL A 81 -17.87 -7.11 -17.73
N TYR A 82 -19.19 -6.94 -17.61
CA TYR A 82 -19.74 -5.88 -16.78
C TYR A 82 -19.35 -6.07 -15.31
N ARG A 83 -18.94 -4.98 -14.65
CA ARG A 83 -18.30 -5.00 -13.32
C ARG A 83 -19.11 -5.77 -12.26
N ASP A 84 -20.43 -5.56 -12.19
CA ASP A 84 -21.27 -6.25 -11.19
C ASP A 84 -21.40 -7.74 -11.47
N THR A 85 -21.34 -8.15 -12.73
CA THR A 85 -21.34 -9.54 -13.14
C THR A 85 -20.01 -10.20 -12.77
N ALA A 86 -18.89 -9.56 -13.10
CA ALA A 86 -17.55 -10.00 -12.72
C ALA A 86 -17.43 -10.13 -11.18
N TYR A 87 -17.94 -9.15 -10.43
CA TYR A 87 -17.96 -9.19 -8.97
C TYR A 87 -18.70 -10.43 -8.45
N ARG A 88 -19.89 -10.73 -8.97
CA ARG A 88 -20.66 -11.91 -8.54
C ARG A 88 -19.95 -13.23 -8.83
N TRP A 89 -19.26 -13.34 -9.97
CA TRP A 89 -18.51 -14.55 -10.31
C TRP A 89 -17.29 -14.74 -9.40
N VAL A 90 -16.52 -13.68 -9.19
CA VAL A 90 -15.36 -13.72 -8.28
C VAL A 90 -15.82 -14.02 -6.85
N GLN A 91 -16.88 -13.34 -6.38
CA GLN A 91 -17.42 -13.53 -5.03
C GLN A 91 -17.87 -14.97 -4.78
N ARG A 92 -18.64 -15.59 -5.71
CA ARG A 92 -19.10 -16.98 -5.50
C ARG A 92 -17.93 -17.96 -5.37
N ASN A 93 -16.85 -17.78 -6.12
CA ASN A 93 -15.66 -18.62 -6.02
C ASN A 93 -14.84 -18.31 -4.75
N ALA A 94 -14.76 -17.05 -4.36
CA ALA A 94 -14.15 -16.66 -3.10
C ALA A 94 -14.88 -17.21 -1.88
N MET A 95 -16.22 -17.26 -1.92
CA MET A 95 -17.02 -17.82 -0.84
C MET A 95 -16.89 -19.34 -0.71
N LYS A 96 -16.67 -20.08 -1.82
CA LYS A 96 -16.32 -21.51 -1.75
C LYS A 96 -15.01 -21.71 -1.00
N ARG A 97 -13.99 -20.89 -1.30
CA ARG A 97 -12.73 -20.91 -0.55
C ARG A 97 -12.95 -20.60 0.93
N TRP A 98 -13.71 -19.55 1.23
CA TRP A 98 -13.91 -19.08 2.60
C TRP A 98 -14.71 -20.06 3.46
N LEU A 99 -15.80 -20.62 2.93
CA LEU A 99 -16.72 -21.46 3.69
C LEU A 99 -16.39 -22.96 3.63
N GLN A 100 -15.78 -23.42 2.53
CA GLN A 100 -15.57 -24.85 2.24
C GLN A 100 -14.09 -25.23 2.20
N GLY A 101 -13.18 -24.26 2.23
CA GLY A 101 -11.73 -24.51 2.18
C GLY A 101 -11.22 -24.90 0.78
N GLU A 102 -12.05 -24.82 -0.27
CA GLU A 102 -11.64 -25.13 -1.63
C GLU A 102 -10.56 -24.19 -2.15
N ASP A 103 -9.76 -24.63 -3.13
CA ASP A 103 -8.75 -23.76 -3.72
C ASP A 103 -9.36 -22.68 -4.61
N PHE A 104 -9.03 -21.40 -4.33
CA PHE A 104 -9.65 -20.27 -5.03
C PHE A 104 -9.23 -20.20 -6.50
N TYR A 105 -7.95 -20.48 -6.82
CA TYR A 105 -7.47 -20.50 -8.19
C TYR A 105 -8.12 -21.61 -9.00
N GLU A 106 -8.19 -22.81 -8.45
CA GLU A 106 -8.85 -23.94 -9.12
C GLU A 106 -10.34 -23.69 -9.34
N ASN A 107 -11.02 -23.09 -8.36
CA ASN A 107 -12.44 -22.74 -8.50
C ASN A 107 -12.66 -21.75 -9.64
N LEU A 108 -11.81 -20.75 -9.80
CA LEU A 108 -11.88 -19.80 -10.91
C LEU A 108 -11.65 -20.50 -12.26
N CYS A 109 -10.66 -21.39 -12.34
CA CYS A 109 -10.37 -22.14 -13.58
C CYS A 109 -11.50 -23.10 -13.98
N LYS A 110 -12.23 -23.66 -13.00
CA LYS A 110 -13.38 -24.57 -13.22
C LYS A 110 -14.71 -23.85 -13.47
N ASP A 111 -14.75 -22.55 -13.22
CA ASP A 111 -15.96 -21.75 -13.37
C ASP A 111 -16.24 -21.45 -14.85
N GLU A 112 -17.36 -21.97 -15.36
CA GLU A 112 -17.75 -21.88 -16.78
C GLU A 112 -17.93 -20.43 -17.26
N ASP A 113 -18.31 -19.51 -16.38
CA ASP A 113 -18.48 -18.11 -16.75
C ASP A 113 -17.15 -17.38 -16.81
N VAL A 114 -16.26 -17.66 -15.85
CA VAL A 114 -14.92 -17.07 -15.81
C VAL A 114 -14.07 -17.58 -16.97
N SER A 115 -14.09 -18.88 -17.24
CA SER A 115 -13.30 -19.53 -18.29
C SER A 115 -13.67 -19.11 -19.72
N LYS A 116 -14.83 -18.48 -19.94
CA LYS A 116 -15.18 -17.86 -21.23
C LYS A 116 -14.38 -16.60 -21.54
N TYR A 117 -13.85 -15.93 -20.52
CA TYR A 117 -13.21 -14.62 -20.64
C TYR A 117 -11.74 -14.63 -20.24
N LEU A 118 -11.32 -15.56 -19.39
CA LEU A 118 -9.94 -15.68 -18.90
C LEU A 118 -9.42 -17.09 -19.07
N THR A 119 -8.25 -17.22 -19.66
CA THR A 119 -7.50 -18.47 -19.69
C THR A 119 -6.89 -18.78 -18.32
N PRO A 120 -6.53 -20.06 -18.04
CA PRO A 120 -5.82 -20.43 -16.81
C PRO A 120 -4.52 -19.62 -16.60
N GLU A 121 -3.80 -19.29 -17.68
CA GLU A 121 -2.59 -18.50 -17.65
C GLU A 121 -2.85 -17.06 -17.21
N GLU A 122 -3.92 -16.44 -17.71
CA GLU A 122 -4.34 -15.09 -17.33
C GLU A 122 -4.81 -15.06 -15.86
N ILE A 123 -5.55 -16.07 -15.42
CA ILE A 123 -5.93 -16.23 -14.01
C ILE A 123 -4.68 -16.36 -13.16
N LYS A 124 -3.72 -17.22 -13.55
CA LYS A 124 -2.46 -17.41 -12.83
C LYS A 124 -1.64 -16.11 -12.73
N ALA A 125 -1.64 -15.30 -13.77
CA ALA A 125 -0.97 -13.99 -13.77
C ALA A 125 -1.58 -13.03 -12.72
N CYS A 126 -2.88 -13.17 -12.40
CA CYS A 126 -3.51 -12.40 -11.33
C CYS A 126 -2.97 -12.74 -9.94
N PHE A 127 -2.47 -13.96 -9.74
CA PHE A 127 -1.92 -14.45 -8.46
C PHE A 127 -0.43 -14.17 -8.28
N ASN A 128 0.18 -13.37 -9.14
CA ASN A 128 1.59 -12.99 -9.01
C ASN A 128 1.74 -11.77 -8.08
N PRO A 129 2.34 -11.91 -6.87
CA PRO A 129 2.55 -10.79 -5.96
C PRO A 129 3.50 -9.72 -6.54
N HIS A 130 4.49 -10.14 -7.35
CA HIS A 130 5.47 -9.23 -7.93
C HIS A 130 4.87 -8.27 -8.98
N ALA A 131 3.72 -8.60 -9.54
CA ALA A 131 3.06 -7.73 -10.50
C ALA A 131 2.56 -6.38 -9.92
N MET A 132 2.62 -6.21 -8.59
CA MET A 132 2.34 -4.93 -7.91
C MET A 132 3.60 -4.10 -7.67
N LEU A 133 4.78 -4.63 -7.97
CA LEU A 133 6.07 -4.02 -7.66
C LEU A 133 6.73 -3.37 -8.89
N THR A 134 5.96 -3.09 -9.95
CA THR A 134 6.45 -2.61 -11.24
C THR A 134 7.24 -1.30 -11.18
N HIS A 135 7.00 -0.46 -10.17
CA HIS A 135 7.65 0.85 -10.03
C HIS A 135 8.65 0.91 -8.86
N VAL A 136 8.95 -0.22 -8.23
CA VAL A 136 9.90 -0.25 -7.11
C VAL A 136 11.29 0.15 -7.58
N ASP A 137 11.74 -0.42 -8.71
CA ASP A 137 13.04 -0.12 -9.28
C ASP A 137 13.15 1.35 -9.73
N ASP A 138 12.07 1.92 -10.27
CA ASP A 138 12.01 3.35 -10.62
C ASP A 138 12.20 4.24 -9.38
N ILE A 139 11.67 3.83 -8.24
CA ILE A 139 11.81 4.56 -6.98
C ILE A 139 13.25 4.46 -6.48
N PHE A 140 13.83 3.26 -6.46
CA PHE A 140 15.23 3.07 -6.03
C PHE A 140 16.22 3.82 -6.92
N ALA A 141 16.01 3.82 -8.23
CA ALA A 141 16.87 4.55 -9.17
C ALA A 141 16.93 6.07 -8.89
N ARG A 142 15.88 6.67 -8.31
CA ARG A 142 15.89 8.10 -7.90
C ARG A 142 16.90 8.39 -6.78
N PHE A 143 17.26 7.38 -6.02
CA PHE A 143 18.24 7.48 -4.93
C PHE A 143 19.61 6.93 -5.31
N GLY A 144 19.80 6.53 -6.56
CA GLY A 144 21.06 5.94 -7.04
C GLY A 144 21.30 4.51 -6.54
N LEU A 145 20.25 3.79 -6.20
CA LEU A 145 20.26 2.40 -5.73
C LEU A 145 19.76 1.45 -6.82
#